data_baf659f452cf7bb8b18fdc36a5b329c4
#
_entry.id   baf659f452cf7bb8b18fdc36a5b329c4
#
_cell.length_a   1.000
_cell.length_b   1.000
_cell.length_c   1.000
_cell.angle_alpha   90.00
_cell.angle_beta   90.00
_cell.angle_gamma   90.00
#
_symmetry.space_group_name_H-M   'P 1'
#
loop_
_entity.id
_entity.type
_entity.pdbx_description
1 polymer ?
#
loop_
_entity_poly.entity_id
_entity_poly.type
_entity_poly.pdbx_seq_one_letter_code
_entity_poly.pdbx_strand_id
1 'polypeptide(L)'
;MSLLLRTFLIATFLALIIFFLGASNNFSIKDDFKDFSFGDINESENIVKNPNREAFFGDLHVHTMYSFDAFIFGTTASPDDAYEYAKGSSIKHPLGFDMQLDDPLDFYAVTDHAAWLGMIRAYADPESKPGQLDFAKSLHGLNDPENLNTNTFAKRAGLFANLVTSELVELSQNPLKTLGSYLQDDPIYGTRAYDRTTHQSAWADIAAAAERHNDPGKFTTFIAYEFTSSGPGQS
;
A
#
# COMPACT_ATOMS: atom_id res chain seq x y z
N MET A 1 -11.73 -33.73 -7.35
CA MET A 1 -12.95 -32.95 -7.08
C MET A 1 -13.92 -33.20 -8.21
N SER A 2 -15.10 -33.76 -7.90
CA SER A 2 -16.08 -34.18 -8.94
C SER A 2 -16.63 -32.96 -9.71
N LEU A 3 -17.03 -33.16 -10.95
CA LEU A 3 -17.60 -32.08 -11.78
C LEU A 3 -18.81 -31.42 -11.10
N LEU A 4 -19.61 -32.19 -10.39
CA LEU A 4 -20.75 -31.74 -9.59
C LEU A 4 -20.35 -30.77 -8.47
N LEU A 5 -19.21 -30.96 -7.80
CA LEU A 5 -18.73 -30.06 -6.76
C LEU A 5 -18.22 -28.73 -7.35
N ARG A 6 -17.59 -28.78 -8.55
CA ARG A 6 -17.16 -27.56 -9.25
C ARG A 6 -18.33 -26.71 -9.72
N THR A 7 -19.36 -27.34 -10.28
CA THR A 7 -20.58 -26.62 -10.71
C THR A 7 -21.34 -26.04 -9.54
N PHE A 8 -21.40 -26.72 -8.40
CA PHE A 8 -22.03 -26.22 -7.19
C PHE A 8 -21.27 -25.00 -6.63
N LEU A 9 -19.93 -25.05 -6.56
CA LEU A 9 -19.11 -23.93 -6.10
C LEU A 9 -19.20 -22.69 -7.01
N ILE A 10 -19.25 -22.90 -8.33
CA ILE A 10 -19.42 -21.80 -9.29
C ILE A 10 -20.82 -21.20 -9.16
N ALA A 11 -21.85 -22.00 -8.98
CA ALA A 11 -23.22 -21.51 -8.82
C ALA A 11 -23.42 -20.74 -7.51
N THR A 12 -22.80 -21.18 -6.40
CA THR A 12 -22.83 -20.45 -5.12
C THR A 12 -22.05 -19.15 -5.18
N PHE A 13 -20.93 -19.13 -5.89
CA PHE A 13 -20.14 -17.91 -6.08
C PHE A 13 -20.86 -16.87 -6.94
N LEU A 14 -21.50 -17.32 -8.02
CA LEU A 14 -22.36 -16.46 -8.87
C LEU A 14 -23.57 -15.93 -8.11
N ALA A 15 -24.21 -16.74 -7.27
CA ALA A 15 -25.31 -16.31 -6.43
C ALA A 15 -24.89 -15.27 -5.39
N LEU A 16 -23.70 -15.41 -4.80
CA LEU A 16 -23.12 -14.42 -3.91
C LEU A 16 -22.83 -13.10 -4.64
N ILE A 17 -22.25 -13.15 -5.83
CA ILE A 17 -22.01 -11.93 -6.64
C ILE A 17 -23.33 -11.25 -6.98
N ILE A 18 -24.37 -11.97 -7.38
CA ILE A 18 -25.69 -11.41 -7.69
C ILE A 18 -26.34 -10.83 -6.42
N PHE A 19 -26.18 -11.48 -5.27
CA PHE A 19 -26.67 -10.98 -3.99
C PHE A 19 -25.97 -9.66 -3.60
N PHE A 20 -24.64 -9.60 -3.72
CA PHE A 20 -23.88 -8.37 -3.44
C PHE A 20 -24.18 -7.26 -4.45
N LEU A 21 -24.32 -7.57 -5.75
CA LEU A 21 -24.70 -6.58 -6.77
C LEU A 21 -26.18 -6.13 -6.61
N GLY A 22 -27.07 -7.02 -6.14
CA GLY A 22 -28.44 -6.68 -5.82
C GLY A 22 -28.58 -5.86 -4.55
N ALA A 23 -27.77 -6.13 -3.54
CA ALA A 23 -27.72 -5.35 -2.31
C ALA A 23 -27.15 -3.94 -2.54
N SER A 24 -26.19 -3.80 -3.46
CA SER A 24 -25.63 -2.48 -3.80
C SER A 24 -26.61 -1.55 -4.51
N ASN A 25 -27.62 -2.10 -5.20
CA ASN A 25 -28.65 -1.29 -5.87
C ASN A 25 -29.69 -0.69 -4.91
N ASN A 26 -29.73 -1.14 -3.66
CA ASN A 26 -30.62 -0.57 -2.62
C ASN A 26 -29.87 0.33 -1.62
N PHE A 27 -28.55 0.47 -1.77
CA PHE A 27 -27.76 1.40 -0.98
C PHE A 27 -27.73 2.76 -1.69
N SER A 28 -28.78 3.55 -1.44
CA SER A 28 -28.82 4.95 -1.90
C SER A 28 -28.04 5.81 -0.91
N ILE A 29 -26.79 6.12 -1.25
CA ILE A 29 -25.97 7.11 -0.53
C ILE A 29 -26.71 8.47 -0.41
N LYS A 30 -27.71 8.72 -1.25
CA LYS A 30 -28.50 9.95 -1.23
C LYS A 30 -29.44 10.06 -0.04
N ASP A 31 -29.87 8.96 0.55
CA ASP A 31 -30.85 8.99 1.64
C ASP A 31 -30.18 9.15 3.00
N ASP A 32 -28.94 8.66 3.18
CA ASP A 32 -28.16 8.86 4.40
C ASP A 32 -27.58 10.28 4.54
N PHE A 33 -27.47 11.03 3.44
CA PHE A 33 -27.01 12.43 3.45
C PHE A 33 -28.15 13.45 3.51
N LYS A 34 -29.41 13.03 3.47
CA LYS A 34 -30.56 13.96 3.52
C LYS A 34 -30.71 14.64 4.89
N ASP A 35 -30.29 13.98 5.96
CA ASP A 35 -30.36 14.52 7.32
C ASP A 35 -29.03 15.15 7.78
N PHE A 36 -27.98 15.08 6.92
CA PHE A 36 -26.75 15.85 7.12
C PHE A 36 -26.96 17.24 6.51
N SER A 37 -27.77 18.04 7.17
CA SER A 37 -27.75 19.49 6.98
C SER A 37 -26.37 19.96 7.49
N PHE A 38 -25.48 20.34 6.58
CA PHE A 38 -24.53 21.40 6.94
C PHE A 38 -25.42 22.55 7.36
N GLY A 39 -25.60 22.70 8.69
CA GLY A 39 -26.34 23.83 9.21
C GLY A 39 -25.83 25.06 8.48
N ASP A 40 -26.74 25.91 8.01
CA ASP A 40 -26.38 27.15 7.36
C ASP A 40 -25.24 27.77 8.15
N ILE A 41 -24.01 27.66 7.63
CA ILE A 41 -22.87 28.38 8.14
C ILE A 41 -23.21 29.82 7.78
N ASN A 42 -23.97 30.48 8.66
CA ASN A 42 -24.16 31.90 8.56
C ASN A 42 -22.77 32.52 8.66
N GLU A 43 -22.24 32.97 7.55
CA GLU A 43 -20.96 33.70 7.46
C GLU A 43 -20.89 34.94 8.38
N SER A 44 -21.97 35.22 9.11
CA SER A 44 -22.13 36.41 9.96
C SER A 44 -21.84 36.17 11.45
N GLU A 45 -21.65 34.95 11.93
CA GLU A 45 -21.13 34.77 13.27
C GLU A 45 -19.64 35.10 13.25
N ASN A 46 -19.27 36.18 13.98
CA ASN A 46 -17.93 36.66 14.19
C ASN A 46 -17.01 35.48 14.60
N ILE A 47 -16.49 34.77 13.63
CA ILE A 47 -15.39 33.84 13.84
C ILE A 47 -14.25 34.74 14.32
N VAL A 48 -13.99 34.72 15.62
CA VAL A 48 -12.81 35.37 16.18
C VAL A 48 -11.62 34.72 15.50
N LYS A 49 -11.09 35.38 14.48
CA LYS A 49 -9.88 34.93 13.79
C LYS A 49 -8.79 34.88 14.84
N ASN A 50 -8.39 33.68 15.27
CA ASN A 50 -7.20 33.54 16.09
C ASN A 50 -6.00 33.92 15.19
N PRO A 51 -5.29 35.03 15.50
CA PRO A 51 -4.18 35.49 14.66
C PRO A 51 -2.99 34.51 14.61
N ASN A 52 -2.98 33.53 15.51
CA ASN A 52 -1.97 32.46 15.56
C ASN A 52 -2.46 31.15 14.91
N ARG A 53 -3.56 31.18 14.19
CA ARG A 53 -4.10 29.99 13.51
C ARG A 53 -3.57 29.98 12.09
N GLU A 54 -2.74 28.98 11.80
CA GLU A 54 -2.20 28.69 10.48
C GLU A 54 -2.75 27.36 9.98
N ALA A 55 -2.94 27.21 8.67
CA ALA A 55 -3.26 25.94 8.04
C ALA A 55 -1.96 25.30 7.60
N PHE A 56 -1.78 24.01 7.92
CA PHE A 56 -0.66 23.21 7.47
C PHE A 56 -1.19 22.15 6.51
N PHE A 57 -0.47 21.94 5.41
CA PHE A 57 -0.81 20.99 4.38
C PHE A 57 0.23 19.88 4.27
N GLY A 58 -0.21 18.65 4.20
CA GLY A 58 0.70 17.51 4.12
C GLY A 58 -0.02 16.23 3.75
N ASP A 59 0.75 15.16 3.63
CA ASP A 59 0.23 13.83 3.33
C ASP A 59 0.81 12.80 4.32
N LEU A 60 -0.07 11.95 4.84
CA LEU A 60 0.26 10.88 5.78
C LEU A 60 -0.05 9.49 5.20
N HIS A 61 -0.27 9.38 3.90
CA HIS A 61 -0.52 8.11 3.21
C HIS A 61 0.27 8.05 1.91
N VAL A 62 1.52 7.65 2.02
CA VAL A 62 2.49 7.68 0.92
C VAL A 62 3.25 6.38 0.85
N HIS A 63 3.27 5.77 -0.34
CA HIS A 63 3.96 4.52 -0.62
C HIS A 63 5.16 4.75 -1.54
N THR A 64 6.28 4.11 -1.20
CA THR A 64 7.53 4.15 -1.95
C THR A 64 7.84 2.80 -2.60
N MET A 65 9.05 2.66 -3.14
CA MET A 65 9.51 1.38 -3.70
C MET A 65 9.59 0.24 -2.67
N TYR A 66 9.43 0.53 -1.37
CA TYR A 66 9.42 -0.50 -0.32
C TYR A 66 8.02 -1.07 -0.07
N SER A 67 6.95 -0.41 -0.47
CA SER A 67 5.61 -0.95 -0.41
C SER A 67 5.39 -1.99 -1.51
N PHE A 68 4.83 -3.13 -1.16
CA PHE A 68 4.66 -4.25 -2.10
C PHE A 68 3.75 -3.87 -3.29
N ASP A 69 2.68 -3.14 -3.03
CA ASP A 69 1.73 -2.68 -4.03
C ASP A 69 2.33 -1.61 -4.94
N ALA A 70 2.93 -0.57 -4.36
CA ALA A 70 3.56 0.50 -5.11
C ALA A 70 4.67 -0.03 -6.02
N PHE A 71 5.55 -0.91 -5.51
CA PHE A 71 6.60 -1.51 -6.31
C PHE A 71 6.05 -2.36 -7.46
N ILE A 72 5.04 -3.20 -7.20
CA ILE A 72 4.41 -4.02 -8.24
C ILE A 72 3.84 -3.14 -9.35
N PHE A 73 3.24 -2.00 -9.01
CA PHE A 73 2.67 -1.08 -10.00
C PHE A 73 3.66 -0.06 -10.59
N GLY A 74 4.95 -0.19 -10.27
CA GLY A 74 6.01 0.50 -10.98
C GLY A 74 6.61 1.70 -10.26
N THR A 75 6.30 1.90 -8.97
CA THR A 75 6.94 2.94 -8.18
C THR A 75 8.41 2.61 -7.97
N THR A 76 9.29 3.54 -8.35
CA THR A 76 10.73 3.46 -8.20
C THR A 76 11.29 4.48 -7.21
N ALA A 77 10.45 5.41 -6.78
CA ALA A 77 10.83 6.45 -5.82
C ALA A 77 11.22 5.83 -4.46
N SER A 78 12.37 6.25 -3.95
CA SER A 78 12.83 5.93 -2.60
C SER A 78 12.12 6.78 -1.55
N PRO A 79 12.26 6.47 -0.25
CA PRO A 79 11.80 7.37 0.82
C PRO A 79 12.39 8.77 0.72
N ASP A 80 13.66 8.91 0.36
CA ASP A 80 14.28 10.24 0.17
C ASP A 80 13.65 11.00 -1.00
N ASP A 81 13.40 10.33 -2.16
CA ASP A 81 12.70 10.94 -3.30
C ASP A 81 11.31 11.44 -2.90
N ALA A 82 10.59 10.66 -2.09
CA ALA A 82 9.26 11.04 -1.62
C ALA A 82 9.30 12.32 -0.76
N TYR A 83 10.26 12.43 0.17
CA TYR A 83 10.43 13.64 0.97
C TYR A 83 10.93 14.82 0.13
N GLU A 84 11.85 14.61 -0.82
CA GLU A 84 12.28 15.67 -1.73
C GLU A 84 11.11 16.20 -2.57
N TYR A 85 10.25 15.30 -3.08
CA TYR A 85 9.04 15.68 -3.80
C TYR A 85 8.10 16.51 -2.93
N ALA A 86 7.86 16.08 -1.69
CA ALA A 86 7.02 16.81 -0.73
C ALA A 86 7.55 18.22 -0.43
N LYS A 87 8.87 18.41 -0.41
CA LYS A 87 9.52 19.72 -0.27
C LYS A 87 9.54 20.56 -1.54
N GLY A 88 8.91 20.08 -2.62
CA GLY A 88 8.82 20.79 -3.90
C GLY A 88 10.00 20.56 -4.83
N SER A 89 10.87 19.60 -4.57
CA SER A 89 11.91 19.19 -5.53
C SER A 89 11.29 18.38 -6.68
N SER A 90 11.89 18.49 -7.86
CA SER A 90 11.51 17.64 -8.99
C SER A 90 12.07 16.24 -8.85
N ILE A 91 11.23 15.22 -9.05
CA ILE A 91 11.63 13.82 -9.12
C ILE A 91 11.26 13.21 -10.47
N LYS A 92 11.90 12.09 -10.85
CA LYS A 92 11.59 11.38 -12.09
C LYS A 92 10.41 10.43 -11.89
N HIS A 93 9.38 10.60 -12.72
CA HIS A 93 8.37 9.57 -12.88
C HIS A 93 8.96 8.34 -13.59
N PRO A 94 8.55 7.10 -13.25
CA PRO A 94 9.03 5.89 -13.92
C PRO A 94 8.90 5.90 -15.45
N LEU A 95 7.97 6.64 -16.01
CA LEU A 95 7.81 6.83 -17.45
C LEU A 95 8.73 7.92 -18.04
N GLY A 96 9.65 8.49 -17.26
CA GLY A 96 10.74 9.33 -17.71
C GLY A 96 10.48 10.84 -17.72
N PHE A 97 9.30 11.31 -17.37
CA PHE A 97 9.02 12.75 -17.21
C PHE A 97 9.30 13.23 -15.78
N ASP A 98 9.49 14.54 -15.63
CA ASP A 98 9.66 15.16 -14.33
C ASP A 98 8.31 15.41 -13.65
N MET A 99 8.26 15.19 -12.34
CA MET A 99 7.13 15.51 -11.46
C MET A 99 7.59 16.44 -10.36
N GLN A 100 6.80 17.45 -10.09
CA GLN A 100 7.08 18.45 -9.06
C GLN A 100 5.76 18.99 -8.51
N LEU A 101 5.69 19.26 -7.23
CA LEU A 101 4.56 20.01 -6.65
C LEU A 101 4.71 21.50 -6.96
N ASP A 102 3.60 22.17 -7.20
CA ASP A 102 3.57 23.63 -7.40
C ASP A 102 3.92 24.34 -6.08
N ASP A 103 3.38 23.85 -4.97
CA ASP A 103 3.66 24.35 -3.62
C ASP A 103 4.21 23.20 -2.74
N PRO A 104 5.31 23.43 -1.99
CA PRO A 104 5.80 22.47 -1.02
C PRO A 104 4.78 22.19 0.09
N LEU A 105 4.83 20.97 0.64
CA LEU A 105 4.04 20.59 1.81
C LEU A 105 4.74 21.01 3.11
N ASP A 106 3.94 21.12 4.19
CA ASP A 106 4.45 21.47 5.51
C ASP A 106 4.84 20.22 6.33
N PHE A 107 4.20 19.09 6.05
CA PHE A 107 4.49 17.83 6.73
C PHE A 107 4.26 16.63 5.81
N TYR A 108 4.95 15.53 6.12
CA TYR A 108 4.87 14.31 5.30
C TYR A 108 5.21 13.05 6.09
N ALA A 109 4.62 11.93 5.74
CA ALA A 109 5.00 10.63 6.24
C ALA A 109 5.04 9.60 5.12
N VAL A 110 6.17 8.92 4.98
CA VAL A 110 6.24 7.68 4.20
C VAL A 110 5.60 6.59 5.03
N THR A 111 4.57 5.96 4.48
CA THR A 111 3.74 4.95 5.14
C THR A 111 3.64 3.69 4.31
N ASP A 112 4.77 3.16 3.88
CA ASP A 112 4.81 1.88 3.18
C ASP A 112 4.13 0.78 3.99
N HIS A 113 3.47 -0.15 3.32
CA HIS A 113 2.86 -1.31 3.98
C HIS A 113 3.87 -2.07 4.84
N ALA A 114 3.55 -2.30 6.11
CA ALA A 114 4.36 -3.14 6.99
C ALA A 114 4.43 -4.59 6.50
N ALA A 115 3.35 -5.08 5.89
CA ALA A 115 3.36 -6.38 5.22
C ALA A 115 4.30 -6.34 4.01
N TRP A 116 5.18 -7.35 3.90
CA TRP A 116 6.12 -7.49 2.77
C TRP A 116 7.06 -6.28 2.55
N LEU A 117 7.28 -5.46 3.57
CA LEU A 117 8.09 -4.25 3.50
C LEU A 117 9.48 -4.54 2.89
N GLY A 118 9.77 -3.94 1.74
CA GLY A 118 11.01 -4.12 0.99
C GLY A 118 11.16 -5.47 0.28
N MET A 119 10.30 -6.46 0.56
CA MET A 119 10.49 -7.83 0.09
C MET A 119 10.31 -7.98 -1.41
N ILE A 120 9.26 -7.34 -1.99
CA ILE A 120 9.00 -7.48 -3.45
C ILE A 120 10.13 -6.86 -4.26
N ARG A 121 10.65 -5.73 -3.80
CA ARG A 121 11.86 -5.12 -4.38
C ARG A 121 13.06 -6.06 -4.32
N ALA A 122 13.28 -6.70 -3.17
CA ALA A 122 14.37 -7.65 -3.01
C ALA A 122 14.20 -8.89 -3.88
N TYR A 123 12.99 -9.41 -4.07
CA TYR A 123 12.74 -10.50 -5.01
C TYR A 123 13.00 -10.09 -6.46
N ALA A 124 12.79 -8.84 -6.83
CA ALA A 124 13.05 -8.35 -8.18
C ALA A 124 14.52 -8.14 -8.48
N ASP A 125 15.38 -8.10 -7.47
CA ASP A 125 16.84 -7.96 -7.59
C ASP A 125 17.50 -9.36 -7.63
N PRO A 126 18.03 -9.81 -8.79
CA PRO A 126 18.66 -11.12 -8.93
C PRO A 126 19.93 -11.30 -8.08
N GLU A 127 20.58 -10.21 -7.66
CA GLU A 127 21.78 -10.25 -6.83
C GLU A 127 21.47 -10.40 -5.34
N SER A 128 20.23 -10.12 -4.93
CA SER A 128 19.80 -10.27 -3.55
C SER A 128 19.58 -11.75 -3.19
N LYS A 129 19.74 -12.08 -1.90
CA LYS A 129 19.45 -13.43 -1.40
C LYS A 129 17.99 -13.85 -1.64
N PRO A 130 16.97 -13.00 -1.36
CA PRO A 130 15.58 -13.30 -1.71
C PRO A 130 15.34 -13.45 -3.21
N GLY A 131 16.03 -12.68 -4.06
CA GLY A 131 15.90 -12.73 -5.52
C GLY A 131 16.44 -14.02 -6.15
N GLN A 132 17.28 -14.77 -5.44
CA GLN A 132 17.79 -16.06 -5.92
C GLN A 132 16.78 -17.21 -5.76
N LEU A 133 15.64 -16.99 -5.11
CA LEU A 133 14.60 -17.99 -4.97
C LEU A 133 13.91 -18.24 -6.33
N ASP A 134 13.53 -19.49 -6.60
CA ASP A 134 12.98 -19.88 -7.91
C ASP A 134 11.74 -19.07 -8.33
N PHE A 135 10.84 -18.80 -7.41
CA PHE A 135 9.64 -17.99 -7.71
C PHE A 135 9.99 -16.52 -7.99
N ALA A 136 11.06 -15.99 -7.38
CA ALA A 136 11.49 -14.61 -7.52
C ALA A 136 11.95 -14.27 -8.94
N LYS A 137 12.40 -15.28 -9.70
CA LYS A 137 12.82 -15.11 -11.10
C LYS A 137 11.75 -14.48 -11.99
N SER A 138 10.48 -14.70 -11.68
CA SER A 138 9.36 -14.07 -12.41
C SER A 138 9.21 -12.57 -12.18
N LEU A 139 9.86 -12.06 -11.12
CA LEU A 139 9.86 -10.65 -10.72
C LEU A 139 11.12 -9.90 -11.18
N HIS A 140 12.16 -10.62 -11.64
CA HIS A 140 13.40 -9.99 -12.06
C HIS A 140 13.16 -8.95 -13.15
N GLY A 141 13.79 -7.79 -13.02
CA GLY A 141 13.66 -6.69 -13.94
C GLY A 141 12.26 -6.07 -14.01
N LEU A 142 11.37 -6.33 -13.03
CA LEU A 142 9.98 -5.86 -13.07
C LEU A 142 9.90 -4.35 -13.28
N ASN A 143 10.79 -3.58 -12.66
CA ASN A 143 10.86 -2.13 -12.76
C ASN A 143 12.04 -1.62 -13.57
N ASP A 144 12.63 -2.45 -14.44
CA ASP A 144 13.57 -1.97 -15.44
C ASP A 144 12.86 -1.04 -16.45
N PRO A 145 13.56 -0.03 -16.99
CA PRO A 145 12.95 0.99 -17.84
C PRO A 145 12.10 0.45 -18.99
N GLU A 146 12.51 -0.65 -19.62
CA GLU A 146 11.77 -1.29 -20.71
C GLU A 146 10.46 -1.94 -20.25
N ASN A 147 10.33 -2.27 -18.96
CA ASN A 147 9.15 -2.89 -18.34
C ASN A 147 8.20 -1.87 -17.68
N LEU A 148 8.61 -0.60 -17.58
CA LEU A 148 7.80 0.48 -17.04
C LEU A 148 6.94 1.11 -18.14
N ASN A 149 5.89 0.40 -18.55
CA ASN A 149 4.96 0.87 -19.59
C ASN A 149 3.56 0.28 -19.37
N THR A 150 2.56 0.89 -20.03
CA THR A 150 1.14 0.50 -19.87
C THR A 150 0.84 -0.93 -20.34
N ASN A 151 1.65 -1.51 -21.24
CA ASN A 151 1.43 -2.88 -21.74
C ASN A 151 1.72 -3.94 -20.67
N THR A 152 2.49 -3.59 -19.62
CA THR A 152 2.80 -4.49 -18.51
C THR A 152 1.75 -4.48 -17.39
N PHE A 153 0.74 -3.62 -17.47
CA PHE A 153 -0.26 -3.48 -16.42
C PHE A 153 -0.99 -4.78 -16.08
N ALA A 154 -1.41 -5.54 -17.09
CA ALA A 154 -2.09 -6.82 -16.87
C ALA A 154 -1.19 -7.85 -16.14
N LYS A 155 0.11 -7.90 -16.49
CA LYS A 155 1.09 -8.73 -15.80
C LYS A 155 1.22 -8.30 -14.33
N ARG A 156 1.33 -7.00 -14.06
CA ARG A 156 1.46 -6.43 -12.71
C ARG A 156 0.22 -6.70 -11.86
N ALA A 157 -0.96 -6.48 -12.41
CA ALA A 157 -2.24 -6.81 -11.76
C ALA A 157 -2.36 -8.30 -11.43
N GLY A 158 -1.88 -9.17 -12.32
CA GLY A 158 -1.82 -10.62 -12.08
C GLY A 158 -0.85 -10.99 -10.96
N LEU A 159 0.31 -10.36 -10.89
CA LEU A 159 1.29 -10.56 -9.79
C LEU A 159 0.71 -10.10 -8.45
N PHE A 160 0.09 -8.92 -8.42
CA PHE A 160 -0.57 -8.41 -7.23
C PHE A 160 -1.69 -9.34 -6.74
N ALA A 161 -2.59 -9.76 -7.65
CA ALA A 161 -3.67 -10.67 -7.33
C ALA A 161 -3.16 -12.00 -6.79
N ASN A 162 -2.10 -12.56 -7.39
CA ASN A 162 -1.49 -13.81 -6.93
C ASN A 162 -0.85 -13.67 -5.55
N LEU A 163 -0.22 -12.56 -5.24
CA LEU A 163 0.37 -12.31 -3.92
C LEU A 163 -0.73 -12.31 -2.84
N VAL A 164 -1.79 -11.53 -3.03
CA VAL A 164 -2.90 -11.42 -2.08
C VAL A 164 -3.66 -12.75 -1.95
N THR A 165 -3.91 -13.46 -3.06
CA THR A 165 -4.66 -14.73 -3.02
C THR A 165 -3.84 -15.88 -2.48
N SER A 166 -2.51 -15.89 -2.64
CA SER A 166 -1.66 -16.95 -2.08
C SER A 166 -1.69 -16.96 -0.56
N GLU A 167 -1.71 -15.80 0.08
CA GLU A 167 -1.87 -15.67 1.53
C GLU A 167 -3.21 -16.22 2.01
N LEU A 168 -4.31 -15.87 1.32
CA LEU A 168 -5.64 -16.37 1.64
C LEU A 168 -5.76 -17.89 1.46
N VAL A 169 -5.11 -18.44 0.42
CA VAL A 169 -5.09 -19.88 0.17
C VAL A 169 -4.28 -20.62 1.22
N GLU A 170 -3.13 -20.12 1.61
CA GLU A 170 -2.32 -20.73 2.67
C GLU A 170 -3.05 -20.72 4.02
N LEU A 171 -3.70 -19.61 4.35
CA LEU A 171 -4.57 -19.50 5.53
C LEU A 171 -5.69 -20.54 5.51
N SER A 172 -6.34 -20.73 4.36
CA SER A 172 -7.45 -21.69 4.21
C SER A 172 -7.02 -23.14 4.22
N GLN A 173 -5.80 -23.44 3.74
CA GLN A 173 -5.29 -24.83 3.63
C GLN A 173 -4.58 -25.30 4.89
N ASN A 174 -4.01 -24.39 5.68
CA ASN A 174 -3.23 -24.73 6.88
C ASN A 174 -3.58 -23.82 8.09
N PRO A 175 -4.85 -23.80 8.56
CA PRO A 175 -5.29 -22.88 9.60
C PRO A 175 -4.56 -23.09 10.94
N LEU A 176 -4.18 -24.32 11.25
CA LEU A 176 -3.44 -24.63 12.51
C LEU A 176 -1.98 -24.17 12.43
N LYS A 177 -1.33 -24.24 11.28
CA LYS A 177 0.02 -23.74 11.07
C LYS A 177 0.05 -22.22 11.14
N THR A 178 -0.94 -21.58 10.52
CA THR A 178 -1.12 -20.13 10.57
C THR A 178 -1.40 -19.66 12.00
N LEU A 179 -2.28 -20.34 12.74
CA LEU A 179 -2.52 -20.05 14.15
C LEU A 179 -1.24 -20.27 15.00
N GLY A 180 -0.46 -21.31 14.70
CA GLY A 180 0.83 -21.57 15.35
C GLY A 180 1.84 -20.46 15.13
N SER A 181 1.92 -19.88 13.92
CA SER A 181 2.80 -18.75 13.62
C SER A 181 2.39 -17.47 14.36
N TYR A 182 1.09 -17.21 14.47
CA TYR A 182 0.58 -16.10 15.30
C TYR A 182 0.91 -16.24 16.79
N LEU A 183 0.86 -17.48 17.31
CA LEU A 183 1.14 -17.75 18.73
C LEU A 183 2.63 -17.76 19.08
N GLN A 184 3.52 -17.84 18.09
CA GLN A 184 4.97 -17.88 18.28
C GLN A 184 5.66 -16.53 18.03
N ASP A 185 4.91 -15.42 17.95
CA ASP A 185 5.43 -14.11 17.55
C ASP A 185 6.19 -14.13 16.19
N ASP A 186 5.99 -15.20 15.42
CA ASP A 186 6.51 -15.29 14.07
C ASP A 186 5.39 -14.77 13.15
N PRO A 187 5.46 -13.51 12.72
CA PRO A 187 4.41 -12.95 11.91
C PRO A 187 4.24 -13.80 10.65
N ILE A 188 3.11 -13.66 9.97
CA ILE A 188 2.68 -14.26 8.68
C ILE A 188 3.83 -14.53 7.68
N TYR A 189 4.96 -14.03 7.95
CA TYR A 189 6.25 -14.12 7.30
C TYR A 189 7.04 -15.42 7.56
N GLY A 190 6.49 -16.39 8.23
CA GLY A 190 7.07 -17.75 8.39
C GLY A 190 7.08 -18.55 7.09
N THR A 191 6.85 -17.92 5.94
CA THR A 191 7.14 -18.51 4.64
C THR A 191 8.66 -18.55 4.46
N ARG A 192 9.18 -19.62 3.84
CA ARG A 192 10.61 -19.77 3.50
C ARG A 192 11.18 -18.62 2.64
N ALA A 193 10.31 -17.74 2.19
CA ALA A 193 10.59 -16.61 1.33
C ALA A 193 10.90 -15.31 2.10
N TYR A 194 10.44 -15.18 3.35
CA TYR A 194 10.67 -13.98 4.14
C TYR A 194 12.14 -13.85 4.58
N ASP A 195 12.74 -12.71 4.30
CA ASP A 195 14.07 -12.35 4.77
C ASP A 195 13.99 -11.17 5.75
N ARG A 196 14.19 -11.49 7.04
CA ARG A 196 14.13 -10.51 8.12
C ARG A 196 15.11 -9.36 7.93
N THR A 197 16.28 -9.64 7.39
CA THR A 197 17.32 -8.62 7.16
C THR A 197 16.84 -7.58 6.15
N THR A 198 16.23 -8.03 5.06
CA THR A 198 15.64 -7.15 4.04
C THR A 198 14.56 -6.25 4.65
N HIS A 199 13.63 -6.84 5.41
CA HIS A 199 12.57 -6.09 6.07
C HIS A 199 13.12 -5.04 7.05
N GLN A 200 14.03 -5.43 7.93
CA GLN A 200 14.65 -4.53 8.89
C GLN A 200 15.45 -3.41 8.22
N SER A 201 16.13 -3.70 7.11
CA SER A 201 16.88 -2.71 6.34
C SER A 201 15.95 -1.69 5.70
N ALA A 202 14.82 -2.13 5.10
CA ALA A 202 13.84 -1.22 4.52
C ALA A 202 13.22 -0.30 5.59
N TRP A 203 12.86 -0.85 6.76
CA TRP A 203 12.37 -0.04 7.87
C TRP A 203 13.39 0.96 8.38
N ALA A 204 14.64 0.54 8.53
CA ALA A 204 15.73 1.42 8.98
C ALA A 204 15.96 2.58 7.99
N ASP A 205 15.85 2.32 6.68
CA ASP A 205 15.99 3.35 5.67
C ASP A 205 14.84 4.34 5.68
N ILE A 206 13.57 3.88 5.81
CA ILE A 206 12.40 4.75 5.97
C ILE A 206 12.57 5.66 7.20
N ALA A 207 12.94 5.09 8.35
CA ALA A 207 13.14 5.86 9.57
C ALA A 207 14.26 6.87 9.41
N ALA A 208 15.40 6.46 8.82
CA ALA A 208 16.53 7.35 8.59
C ALA A 208 16.22 8.46 7.57
N ALA A 209 15.41 8.18 6.53
CA ALA A 209 14.96 9.20 5.59
C ALA A 209 14.07 10.23 6.28
N ALA A 210 13.12 9.80 7.11
CA ALA A 210 12.31 10.72 7.90
C ALA A 210 13.18 11.67 8.75
N GLU A 211 14.16 11.13 9.46
CA GLU A 211 15.08 11.96 10.29
C GLU A 211 15.91 12.93 9.46
N ARG A 212 16.45 12.46 8.29
CA ARG A 212 17.27 13.32 7.40
C ARG A 212 16.50 14.51 6.85
N HIS A 213 15.22 14.34 6.58
CA HIS A 213 14.38 15.35 5.93
C HIS A 213 13.61 16.22 6.91
N ASN A 214 13.60 15.90 8.21
CA ASN A 214 12.93 16.69 9.21
C ASN A 214 13.68 18.02 9.43
N ASP A 215 13.01 19.15 9.14
CA ASP A 215 13.51 20.52 9.34
C ASP A 215 12.51 21.28 10.22
N PRO A 216 12.66 21.23 11.56
CA PRO A 216 11.70 21.80 12.49
C PRO A 216 11.41 23.28 12.21
N GLY A 217 10.15 23.60 12.07
CA GLY A 217 9.67 24.95 11.76
C GLY A 217 9.53 25.26 10.27
N LYS A 218 9.90 24.32 9.38
CA LYS A 218 9.71 24.43 7.93
C LYS A 218 9.04 23.20 7.33
N PHE A 219 9.51 22.01 7.69
CA PHE A 219 8.98 20.76 7.18
C PHE A 219 9.05 19.68 8.25
N THR A 220 7.91 19.11 8.59
CA THR A 220 7.81 18.08 9.64
C THR A 220 7.65 16.70 9.00
N THR A 221 8.46 15.76 9.45
CA THR A 221 8.36 14.36 9.03
C THR A 221 7.91 13.47 10.17
N PHE A 222 7.29 12.33 9.82
CA PHE A 222 6.89 11.31 10.78
C PHE A 222 7.48 9.95 10.37
N ILE A 223 8.06 9.23 11.33
CA ILE A 223 8.42 7.84 11.15
C ILE A 223 7.15 7.02 11.26
N ALA A 224 6.69 6.45 10.15
CA ALA A 224 5.39 5.80 10.07
C ALA A 224 5.41 4.58 9.15
N TYR A 225 4.34 3.79 9.20
CA TYR A 225 4.06 2.69 8.29
C TYR A 225 2.55 2.51 8.17
N GLU A 226 2.10 1.89 7.08
CA GLU A 226 0.71 1.47 6.99
C GLU A 226 0.52 0.09 7.61
N PHE A 227 -0.37 0.01 8.59
CA PHE A 227 -0.76 -1.26 9.18
C PHE A 227 -1.67 -2.03 8.21
N THR A 228 -1.15 -3.11 7.65
CA THR A 228 -1.91 -3.98 6.75
C THR A 228 -2.62 -5.05 7.57
N SER A 229 -3.93 -4.89 7.77
CA SER A 229 -4.76 -5.92 8.41
C SER A 229 -5.22 -6.92 7.36
N SER A 230 -4.68 -8.14 7.41
CA SER A 230 -5.10 -9.27 6.57
C SER A 230 -5.90 -10.33 7.33
N GLY A 231 -6.33 -10.04 8.57
CA GLY A 231 -7.06 -10.98 9.41
C GLY A 231 -8.51 -11.18 8.97
N PRO A 232 -9.04 -12.42 8.99
CA PRO A 232 -10.47 -12.64 8.78
C PRO A 232 -11.25 -12.05 9.96
N GLY A 233 -12.09 -11.05 9.69
CA GLY A 233 -13.11 -10.60 10.64
C GLY A 233 -12.95 -9.21 11.24
N GLN A 234 -12.24 -8.30 10.62
CA GLN A 234 -12.35 -6.88 10.95
C GLN A 234 -13.00 -6.14 9.76
N SER A 235 -14.30 -6.20 9.73
CA SER A 235 -15.18 -5.27 9.02
C SER A 235 -15.80 -4.34 10.04
#